data_14ecc70a61e0f61863aab6b24e244094
#
_entry.id   14ecc70a61e0f61863aab6b24e244094
#
_cell.length_a   1.000
_cell.length_b   1.000
_cell.length_c   1.000
_cell.angle_alpha   90.00
_cell.angle_beta   90.00
_cell.angle_gamma   90.00
#
_symmetry.space_group_name_H-M   'P 1'
#
loop_
_entity.id
_entity.type
_entity.pdbx_description
1 polymer ?
#
loop_
_entity_poly.entity_id
_entity_poly.type
_entity_poly.pdbx_seq_one_letter_code
_entity_poly.pdbx_strand_id
1 'polypeptide(L)'
;MPRALLSVSDKSGLIAFARGLADRGFELVSTGGTAKALESAGLPVVAISDVTGFPEMMDGRVKTLHPKVHGGILARREHVADLDAAAAHGITLIDLVVVNLYPFVKAAANPATPFDALVEEIDIGGPSMVRAAAKNFAGVLVVVSPADYDTVLTQLDRPDGPSREFRFELARKAFAHTGAYDTAIASELDAVTYHDEKFVRGTTQGYPASITLGLRKRGDLRYGENPHQHAAWYAEESPVGLGAAQRLQGKELSYTNLLDLDAALRIVLEFGEPAAAFIKHTNPCGAAIGSRASDAYVRAREADPLSAFGAVVGLNRPIDLEAAKAIVSTKIDCVIAPSVDPEARAILAAKSQMRVVITDIEQLEQLKTRDVRSVLGAVLVQDGDRVVEAATPWPSNDLRVVTKRQPTTLEWNAMRFAWRLCAHVKSNTVIFTNVSQTLAIGAGQMSRVDAVNVARMKAGNDSLRGSVAASDAFFPFRDGLDAVADAGATAVVQPGGSMKDAEVIAAADEHGLAMVFTGRRHFRH
;
A
#
# COMPACT_ATOMS: atom_id res chain seq x y z
N MET A 1 4.51 -41.96 -21.91
CA MET A 1 3.43 -40.96 -21.89
C MET A 1 3.80 -39.98 -20.81
N PRO A 2 3.90 -38.68 -21.10
CA PRO A 2 4.20 -37.69 -20.07
C PRO A 2 3.06 -37.59 -19.05
N ARG A 3 3.38 -37.24 -17.81
CA ARG A 3 2.42 -37.21 -16.71
C ARG A 3 2.32 -35.83 -16.08
N ALA A 4 1.09 -35.34 -15.89
CA ALA A 4 0.80 -34.09 -15.23
C ALA A 4 0.07 -34.34 -13.90
N LEU A 5 0.61 -33.82 -12.80
CA LEU A 5 -0.03 -33.84 -11.48
C LEU A 5 -0.72 -32.50 -11.22
N LEU A 6 -2.04 -32.51 -11.07
CA LEU A 6 -2.85 -31.33 -10.86
C LEU A 6 -3.52 -31.36 -9.48
N SER A 7 -3.25 -30.33 -8.68
CA SER A 7 -3.88 -30.15 -7.36
C SER A 7 -4.05 -28.64 -7.11
N VAL A 8 -5.23 -28.10 -7.46
CA VAL A 8 -5.46 -26.66 -7.44
C VAL A 8 -6.67 -26.29 -6.57
N SER A 9 -6.50 -25.26 -5.78
CA SER A 9 -7.57 -24.61 -5.01
C SER A 9 -8.36 -23.66 -5.92
N ASP A 10 -7.69 -22.75 -6.62
CA ASP A 10 -8.28 -21.91 -7.67
C ASP A 10 -8.41 -22.72 -8.97
N LYS A 11 -9.65 -22.94 -9.40
CA LYS A 11 -9.98 -23.73 -10.59
C LYS A 11 -10.21 -22.89 -11.84
N SER A 12 -9.87 -21.60 -11.82
CA SER A 12 -9.97 -20.71 -12.97
C SER A 12 -9.16 -21.26 -14.14
N GLY A 13 -9.78 -21.45 -15.30
CA GLY A 13 -9.14 -21.95 -16.51
C GLY A 13 -8.70 -23.43 -16.47
N LEU A 14 -8.86 -24.14 -15.33
CA LEU A 14 -8.36 -25.50 -15.13
C LEU A 14 -8.82 -26.49 -16.20
N ILE A 15 -10.11 -26.50 -16.53
CA ILE A 15 -10.69 -27.50 -17.46
C ILE A 15 -10.12 -27.32 -18.88
N ALA A 16 -10.02 -26.08 -19.37
CA ALA A 16 -9.44 -25.78 -20.67
C ALA A 16 -7.97 -26.18 -20.71
N PHE A 17 -7.20 -25.86 -19.68
CA PHE A 17 -5.80 -26.22 -19.54
C PHE A 17 -5.58 -27.73 -19.50
N ALA A 18 -6.34 -28.46 -18.64
CA ALA A 18 -6.22 -29.91 -18.52
C ALA A 18 -6.62 -30.63 -19.82
N ARG A 19 -7.63 -30.13 -20.55
CA ARG A 19 -7.97 -30.64 -21.88
C ARG A 19 -6.80 -30.44 -22.86
N GLY A 20 -6.22 -29.23 -22.88
CA GLY A 20 -5.04 -28.93 -23.68
C GLY A 20 -3.85 -29.84 -23.37
N LEU A 21 -3.67 -30.27 -22.12
CA LEU A 21 -2.64 -31.26 -21.75
C LEU A 21 -3.00 -32.67 -22.23
N ALA A 22 -4.25 -33.09 -22.05
CA ALA A 22 -4.72 -34.40 -22.52
C ALA A 22 -4.59 -34.53 -24.05
N ASP A 23 -4.96 -33.48 -24.81
CA ASP A 23 -4.79 -33.44 -26.27
C ASP A 23 -3.33 -33.58 -26.73
N ARG A 24 -2.37 -33.21 -25.85
CA ARG A 24 -0.92 -33.38 -26.06
C ARG A 24 -0.37 -34.71 -25.49
N GLY A 25 -1.26 -35.62 -25.10
CA GLY A 25 -0.93 -36.96 -24.65
C GLY A 25 -0.44 -37.06 -23.20
N PHE A 26 -0.70 -36.04 -22.36
CA PHE A 26 -0.43 -36.14 -20.93
C PHE A 26 -1.44 -37.04 -20.23
N GLU A 27 -0.95 -37.95 -19.38
CA GLU A 27 -1.75 -38.59 -18.36
C GLU A 27 -2.02 -37.62 -17.22
N LEU A 28 -3.30 -37.40 -16.89
CA LEU A 28 -3.70 -36.49 -15.83
C LEU A 28 -3.81 -37.25 -14.50
N VAL A 29 -3.01 -36.86 -13.51
CA VAL A 29 -3.08 -37.36 -12.14
C VAL A 29 -3.60 -36.26 -11.25
N SER A 30 -4.55 -36.56 -10.36
CA SER A 30 -5.13 -35.51 -9.51
C SER A 30 -5.60 -36.03 -8.15
N THR A 31 -5.98 -35.08 -7.29
CA THR A 31 -6.44 -35.33 -5.92
C THR A 31 -7.77 -34.66 -5.63
N GLY A 32 -8.58 -35.23 -4.76
CA GLY A 32 -9.73 -34.58 -4.11
C GLY A 32 -10.64 -33.79 -5.03
N GLY A 33 -10.89 -32.52 -4.68
CA GLY A 33 -11.80 -31.65 -5.43
C GLY A 33 -11.34 -31.26 -6.84
N THR A 34 -10.02 -31.35 -7.13
CA THR A 34 -9.49 -31.13 -8.48
C THR A 34 -9.82 -32.32 -9.38
N ALA A 35 -9.61 -33.55 -8.91
CA ALA A 35 -9.98 -34.76 -9.65
C ALA A 35 -11.47 -34.77 -10.00
N LYS A 36 -12.35 -34.53 -9.02
CA LYS A 36 -13.81 -34.44 -9.25
C LYS A 36 -14.18 -33.41 -10.31
N ALA A 37 -13.53 -32.24 -10.32
CA ALA A 37 -13.81 -31.20 -11.33
C ALA A 37 -13.42 -31.64 -12.74
N LEU A 38 -12.28 -32.32 -12.89
CA LEU A 38 -11.80 -32.84 -14.18
C LEU A 38 -12.67 -33.99 -14.68
N GLU A 39 -13.01 -34.94 -13.82
CA GLU A 39 -13.92 -36.07 -14.13
C GLU A 39 -15.29 -35.57 -14.56
N SER A 40 -15.87 -34.59 -13.84
CA SER A 40 -17.14 -33.98 -14.18
C SER A 40 -17.13 -33.29 -15.54
N ALA A 41 -15.96 -32.87 -16.02
CA ALA A 41 -15.76 -32.30 -17.36
C ALA A 41 -15.48 -33.37 -18.44
N GLY A 42 -15.55 -34.66 -18.09
CA GLY A 42 -15.34 -35.79 -19.01
C GLY A 42 -13.88 -36.08 -19.34
N LEU A 43 -12.94 -35.61 -18.52
CA LEU A 43 -11.50 -35.89 -18.71
C LEU A 43 -11.11 -37.17 -17.95
N PRO A 44 -10.32 -38.08 -18.55
CA PRO A 44 -9.77 -39.23 -17.86
C PRO A 44 -8.73 -38.78 -16.84
N VAL A 45 -8.91 -39.16 -15.57
CA VAL A 45 -8.04 -38.79 -14.45
C VAL A 45 -7.63 -40.03 -13.70
N VAL A 46 -6.36 -40.17 -13.39
CA VAL A 46 -5.81 -41.18 -12.49
C VAL A 46 -5.81 -40.61 -11.07
N ALA A 47 -6.44 -41.30 -10.13
CA ALA A 47 -6.41 -40.88 -8.74
C ALA A 47 -4.99 -41.01 -8.16
N ILE A 48 -4.60 -40.11 -7.30
CA ILE A 48 -3.27 -40.16 -6.66
C ILE A 48 -3.10 -41.43 -5.81
N SER A 49 -4.18 -41.96 -5.23
CA SER A 49 -4.20 -43.25 -4.51
C SER A 49 -3.78 -44.42 -5.38
N ASP A 50 -4.14 -44.41 -6.66
CA ASP A 50 -3.76 -45.47 -7.60
C ASP A 50 -2.26 -45.40 -7.96
N VAL A 51 -1.72 -44.17 -8.04
CA VAL A 51 -0.28 -43.97 -8.25
C VAL A 51 0.53 -44.39 -7.05
N THR A 52 0.08 -44.06 -5.84
CA THR A 52 0.79 -44.38 -4.62
C THR A 52 0.59 -45.83 -4.19
N GLY A 53 -0.56 -46.40 -4.51
CA GLY A 53 -1.04 -47.67 -3.96
C GLY A 53 -1.41 -47.53 -2.47
N PHE A 54 -1.66 -46.31 -2.00
CA PHE A 54 -1.92 -46.01 -0.60
C PHE A 54 -3.18 -45.17 -0.45
N PRO A 55 -4.12 -45.50 0.45
CA PRO A 55 -5.35 -44.74 0.62
C PRO A 55 -5.06 -43.38 1.21
N GLU A 56 -5.91 -42.42 0.92
CA GLU A 56 -5.95 -41.12 1.59
C GLU A 56 -6.30 -41.33 3.06
N MET A 57 -5.51 -40.72 3.97
CA MET A 57 -5.66 -40.88 5.41
C MET A 57 -5.73 -39.53 6.12
N MET A 58 -6.21 -39.55 7.37
CA MET A 58 -6.24 -38.39 8.26
C MET A 58 -6.94 -37.17 7.58
N ASP A 59 -8.14 -37.43 7.04
CA ASP A 59 -8.94 -36.42 6.34
C ASP A 59 -8.20 -35.69 5.20
N GLY A 60 -7.28 -36.41 4.53
CA GLY A 60 -6.52 -35.89 3.41
C GLY A 60 -5.20 -35.21 3.76
N ARG A 61 -4.82 -35.16 5.03
CA ARG A 61 -3.51 -34.61 5.44
C ARG A 61 -2.33 -35.38 4.86
N VAL A 62 -2.51 -36.69 4.60
CA VAL A 62 -1.50 -37.56 3.98
C VAL A 62 -2.07 -38.20 2.73
N LYS A 63 -1.79 -37.62 1.57
CA LYS A 63 -2.18 -38.13 0.26
C LYS A 63 -1.09 -37.98 -0.80
N THR A 64 -0.38 -36.86 -0.82
CA THR A 64 0.69 -36.57 -1.80
C THR A 64 2.08 -36.69 -1.21
N LEU A 65 2.21 -36.76 0.12
CA LEU A 65 3.49 -36.98 0.82
C LEU A 65 3.92 -38.44 0.75
N HIS A 66 4.29 -38.89 -0.44
CA HIS A 66 4.63 -40.29 -0.70
C HIS A 66 5.87 -40.39 -1.60
N PRO A 67 6.77 -41.39 -1.36
CA PRO A 67 7.98 -41.59 -2.18
C PRO A 67 7.70 -41.73 -3.68
N LYS A 68 6.60 -42.38 -4.07
CA LYS A 68 6.24 -42.48 -5.50
C LYS A 68 5.88 -41.15 -6.15
N VAL A 69 5.31 -40.22 -5.41
CA VAL A 69 5.02 -38.87 -5.91
C VAL A 69 6.30 -38.05 -5.97
N HIS A 70 6.98 -37.90 -4.85
CA HIS A 70 8.18 -37.08 -4.76
C HIS A 70 9.36 -37.63 -5.55
N GLY A 71 9.51 -38.96 -5.61
CA GLY A 71 10.49 -39.64 -6.47
C GLY A 71 10.23 -39.37 -7.96
N GLY A 72 8.95 -39.44 -8.39
CA GLY A 72 8.56 -39.11 -9.76
C GLY A 72 8.86 -37.66 -10.15
N ILE A 73 8.74 -36.71 -9.19
CA ILE A 73 9.07 -35.28 -9.39
C ILE A 73 10.59 -35.05 -9.32
N LEU A 74 11.31 -35.62 -8.35
CA LEU A 74 12.69 -35.28 -8.02
C LEU A 74 13.74 -36.03 -8.84
N ALA A 75 13.40 -37.19 -9.48
CA ALA A 75 14.33 -37.96 -10.29
C ALA A 75 14.91 -37.08 -11.42
N ARG A 76 16.24 -36.94 -11.44
CA ARG A 76 16.97 -36.18 -12.47
C ARG A 76 16.96 -36.95 -13.77
N ARG A 77 16.41 -36.33 -14.85
CA ARG A 77 16.18 -36.98 -16.14
C ARG A 77 17.46 -37.40 -16.86
N GLU A 78 18.58 -36.74 -16.57
CA GLU A 78 19.90 -37.02 -17.16
C GLU A 78 20.77 -37.92 -16.28
N HIS A 79 20.27 -38.38 -15.12
CA HIS A 79 21.04 -39.15 -14.14
C HIS A 79 20.57 -40.61 -14.10
N VAL A 80 21.32 -41.50 -14.75
CA VAL A 80 20.93 -42.91 -14.94
C VAL A 80 20.59 -43.59 -13.60
N ALA A 81 21.39 -43.37 -12.56
CA ALA A 81 21.13 -43.99 -11.25
C ALA A 81 19.78 -43.56 -10.61
N ASP A 82 19.32 -42.33 -10.86
CA ASP A 82 18.02 -41.87 -10.39
C ASP A 82 16.88 -42.57 -11.14
N LEU A 83 17.05 -42.76 -12.46
CA LEU A 83 16.08 -43.46 -13.30
C LEU A 83 15.99 -44.94 -12.98
N ASP A 84 17.13 -45.60 -12.77
CA ASP A 84 17.21 -46.99 -12.37
C ASP A 84 16.55 -47.22 -10.99
N ALA A 85 16.81 -46.32 -10.04
CA ALA A 85 16.17 -46.36 -8.72
C ALA A 85 14.64 -46.15 -8.82
N ALA A 86 14.21 -45.22 -9.64
CA ALA A 86 12.78 -45.00 -9.87
C ALA A 86 12.11 -46.21 -10.48
N ALA A 87 12.73 -46.82 -11.49
CA ALA A 87 12.23 -48.04 -12.12
C ALA A 87 12.18 -49.23 -11.15
N ALA A 88 13.23 -49.43 -10.35
CA ALA A 88 13.31 -50.52 -9.36
C ALA A 88 12.20 -50.44 -8.30
N HIS A 89 11.72 -49.25 -8.00
CA HIS A 89 10.63 -49.00 -7.04
C HIS A 89 9.26 -48.79 -7.69
N GLY A 90 9.11 -48.98 -9.01
CA GLY A 90 7.86 -48.76 -9.73
C GLY A 90 7.39 -47.33 -9.70
N ILE A 91 8.33 -46.36 -9.69
CA ILE A 91 8.03 -44.94 -9.66
C ILE A 91 7.94 -44.43 -11.09
N THR A 92 6.74 -43.97 -11.47
CA THR A 92 6.55 -43.29 -12.76
C THR A 92 6.91 -41.81 -12.64
N LEU A 93 7.63 -41.30 -13.64
CA LEU A 93 8.06 -39.91 -13.64
C LEU A 93 6.87 -38.94 -13.82
N ILE A 94 6.97 -37.77 -13.23
CA ILE A 94 6.01 -36.67 -13.33
C ILE A 94 6.70 -35.52 -14.04
N ASP A 95 6.14 -35.06 -15.18
CA ASP A 95 6.77 -34.10 -16.06
C ASP A 95 6.24 -32.68 -15.90
N LEU A 96 5.03 -32.56 -15.31
CA LEU A 96 4.36 -31.31 -15.02
C LEU A 96 3.66 -31.36 -13.66
N VAL A 97 3.87 -30.35 -12.83
CA VAL A 97 3.19 -30.16 -11.55
C VAL A 97 2.42 -28.84 -11.58
N VAL A 98 1.11 -28.91 -11.41
CA VAL A 98 0.19 -27.77 -11.41
C VAL A 98 -0.46 -27.68 -10.03
N VAL A 99 0.00 -26.75 -9.23
CA VAL A 99 -0.45 -26.60 -7.84
C VAL A 99 -0.56 -25.13 -7.49
N ASN A 100 -1.74 -24.71 -7.08
CA ASN A 100 -1.89 -23.49 -6.31
C ASN A 100 -2.40 -23.82 -4.91
N LEU A 101 -1.91 -23.08 -3.93
CA LEU A 101 -2.06 -23.41 -2.52
C LEU A 101 -3.45 -23.06 -1.99
N TYR A 102 -3.83 -23.63 -0.86
CA TYR A 102 -5.07 -23.27 -0.17
C TYR A 102 -5.06 -21.78 0.19
N PRO A 103 -6.25 -21.12 0.23
CA PRO A 103 -6.35 -19.68 0.44
C PRO A 103 -6.21 -19.31 1.93
N PHE A 104 -5.10 -19.69 2.57
CA PHE A 104 -4.79 -19.35 3.98
C PHE A 104 -5.01 -17.86 4.27
N VAL A 105 -4.51 -16.98 3.41
CA VAL A 105 -4.67 -15.52 3.54
C VAL A 105 -6.16 -15.12 3.59
N LYS A 106 -7.01 -15.81 2.81
CA LYS A 106 -8.46 -15.55 2.78
C LYS A 106 -9.14 -16.00 4.07
N ALA A 107 -8.72 -17.15 4.62
CA ALA A 107 -9.21 -17.64 5.92
C ALA A 107 -8.72 -16.75 7.07
N ALA A 108 -7.45 -16.34 7.01
CA ALA A 108 -6.84 -15.42 7.99
C ALA A 108 -7.49 -14.04 8.00
N ALA A 109 -7.91 -13.52 6.85
CA ALA A 109 -8.59 -12.22 6.74
C ALA A 109 -9.96 -12.18 7.44
N ASN A 110 -10.57 -13.32 7.73
CA ASN A 110 -11.81 -13.39 8.51
C ASN A 110 -11.50 -13.45 10.02
N PRO A 111 -11.76 -12.39 10.80
CA PRO A 111 -11.47 -12.39 12.24
C PRO A 111 -12.27 -13.42 13.05
N ALA A 112 -13.40 -13.91 12.49
CA ALA A 112 -14.25 -14.91 13.13
C ALA A 112 -13.73 -16.35 12.97
N THR A 113 -12.71 -16.60 12.12
CA THR A 113 -12.12 -17.94 11.96
C THR A 113 -11.40 -18.34 13.25
N PRO A 114 -11.81 -19.42 13.94
CA PRO A 114 -11.10 -19.91 15.12
C PRO A 114 -9.65 -20.28 14.80
N PHE A 115 -8.76 -20.19 15.79
CA PHE A 115 -7.34 -20.50 15.60
C PHE A 115 -7.12 -21.93 15.07
N ASP A 116 -7.77 -22.93 15.67
CA ASP A 116 -7.61 -24.33 15.25
C ASP A 116 -8.08 -24.54 13.80
N ALA A 117 -9.18 -23.89 13.39
CA ALA A 117 -9.66 -23.95 12.01
C ALA A 117 -8.68 -23.24 11.04
N LEU A 118 -8.02 -22.17 11.48
CA LEU A 118 -6.98 -21.51 10.68
C LEU A 118 -5.74 -22.40 10.50
N VAL A 119 -5.34 -23.15 11.54
CA VAL A 119 -4.23 -24.10 11.46
C VAL A 119 -4.52 -25.22 10.44
N GLU A 120 -5.78 -25.68 10.35
CA GLU A 120 -6.19 -26.68 9.35
C GLU A 120 -6.12 -26.18 7.90
N GLU A 121 -6.16 -24.87 7.67
CA GLU A 121 -5.98 -24.28 6.33
C GLU A 121 -4.51 -24.24 5.87
N ILE A 122 -3.55 -24.65 6.72
CA ILE A 122 -2.13 -24.71 6.34
C ILE A 122 -1.88 -25.90 5.44
N ASP A 123 -1.61 -25.65 4.17
CA ASP A 123 -1.27 -26.67 3.17
C ASP A 123 0.18 -27.15 3.34
N ILE A 124 0.37 -28.44 3.53
CA ILE A 124 1.69 -29.08 3.64
C ILE A 124 2.07 -29.75 2.32
N GLY A 125 1.14 -30.48 1.71
CA GLY A 125 1.40 -31.28 0.51
C GLY A 125 1.65 -30.43 -0.74
N GLY A 126 0.88 -29.37 -0.92
CA GLY A 126 1.03 -28.44 -2.04
C GLY A 126 2.41 -27.78 -2.11
N PRO A 127 2.85 -27.07 -1.05
CA PRO A 127 4.19 -26.50 -1.01
C PRO A 127 5.31 -27.51 -1.21
N SER A 128 5.18 -28.71 -0.67
CA SER A 128 6.17 -29.76 -0.84
C SER A 128 6.33 -30.19 -2.30
N MET A 129 5.22 -30.39 -3.03
CA MET A 129 5.24 -30.72 -4.46
C MET A 129 5.78 -29.58 -5.31
N VAL A 130 5.35 -28.33 -5.04
CA VAL A 130 5.82 -27.13 -5.74
C VAL A 130 7.33 -26.98 -5.60
N ARG A 131 7.86 -27.11 -4.37
CA ARG A 131 9.29 -26.98 -4.09
C ARG A 131 10.11 -28.10 -4.72
N ALA A 132 9.59 -29.33 -4.71
CA ALA A 132 10.23 -30.47 -5.36
C ALA A 132 10.34 -30.27 -6.88
N ALA A 133 9.24 -29.87 -7.53
CA ALA A 133 9.21 -29.59 -8.97
C ALA A 133 10.11 -28.40 -9.35
N ALA A 134 10.05 -27.31 -8.58
CA ALA A 134 10.90 -26.14 -8.79
C ALA A 134 12.40 -26.47 -8.64
N LYS A 135 12.77 -27.32 -7.68
CA LYS A 135 14.15 -27.79 -7.54
C LYS A 135 14.61 -28.59 -8.75
N ASN A 136 13.73 -29.37 -9.36
CA ASN A 136 14.02 -30.20 -10.54
C ASN A 136 13.51 -29.56 -11.83
N PHE A 137 13.55 -28.23 -11.96
CA PHE A 137 12.98 -27.49 -13.10
C PHE A 137 13.56 -27.91 -14.46
N ALA A 138 14.75 -28.47 -14.51
CA ALA A 138 15.32 -28.98 -15.74
C ALA A 138 14.50 -30.14 -16.34
N GLY A 139 13.94 -30.99 -15.45
CA GLY A 139 13.15 -32.16 -15.85
C GLY A 139 11.64 -32.00 -15.69
N VAL A 140 11.17 -31.04 -14.89
CA VAL A 140 9.75 -30.88 -14.52
C VAL A 140 9.31 -29.44 -14.72
N LEU A 141 8.17 -29.22 -15.37
CA LEU A 141 7.50 -27.92 -15.34
C LEU A 141 6.73 -27.76 -14.05
N VAL A 142 6.77 -26.55 -13.45
CA VAL A 142 5.98 -26.21 -12.25
C VAL A 142 5.13 -24.99 -12.52
N VAL A 143 3.81 -25.11 -12.31
CA VAL A 143 2.84 -24.05 -12.59
C VAL A 143 2.04 -23.77 -11.32
N VAL A 144 2.10 -22.53 -10.85
CA VAL A 144 1.44 -22.09 -9.60
C VAL A 144 0.34 -21.06 -9.83
N SER A 145 0.18 -20.59 -11.06
CA SER A 145 -0.81 -19.56 -11.38
C SER A 145 -1.60 -19.91 -12.65
N PRO A 146 -2.95 -19.77 -12.65
CA PRO A 146 -3.77 -19.90 -13.85
C PRO A 146 -3.35 -18.98 -15.00
N ALA A 147 -2.76 -17.82 -14.69
CA ALA A 147 -2.29 -16.87 -15.70
C ALA A 147 -1.16 -17.41 -16.61
N ASP A 148 -0.50 -18.50 -16.21
CA ASP A 148 0.57 -19.12 -16.98
C ASP A 148 0.07 -20.23 -17.91
N TYR A 149 -1.19 -20.68 -17.83
CA TYR A 149 -1.71 -21.86 -18.52
C TYR A 149 -1.55 -21.78 -20.04
N ASP A 150 -1.96 -20.70 -20.67
CA ASP A 150 -1.88 -20.53 -22.13
C ASP A 150 -0.43 -20.51 -22.62
N THR A 151 0.44 -19.83 -21.85
CA THR A 151 1.87 -19.79 -22.17
C THR A 151 2.51 -21.17 -22.05
N VAL A 152 2.14 -21.95 -21.04
CA VAL A 152 2.63 -23.34 -20.87
C VAL A 152 2.22 -24.20 -22.05
N LEU A 153 0.95 -24.15 -22.48
CA LEU A 153 0.48 -24.91 -23.65
C LEU A 153 1.25 -24.51 -24.91
N THR A 154 1.45 -23.21 -25.12
CA THR A 154 2.23 -22.69 -26.26
C THR A 154 3.69 -23.18 -26.22
N GLN A 155 4.30 -23.23 -25.05
CA GLN A 155 5.68 -23.71 -24.90
C GLN A 155 5.80 -25.23 -25.10
N LEU A 156 4.76 -26.00 -24.73
CA LEU A 156 4.70 -27.44 -24.98
C LEU A 156 4.62 -27.77 -26.48
N ASP A 157 4.05 -26.87 -27.30
CA ASP A 157 3.93 -27.05 -28.75
C ASP A 157 5.23 -26.75 -29.55
N ARG A 158 6.27 -26.28 -28.89
CA ARG A 158 7.56 -26.04 -29.55
C ARG A 158 8.22 -27.37 -29.92
N PRO A 159 8.94 -27.42 -31.07
CA PRO A 159 9.62 -28.66 -31.51
C PRO A 159 10.56 -29.25 -30.45
N ASP A 160 11.28 -28.38 -29.72
CA ASP A 160 12.24 -28.78 -28.68
C ASP A 160 11.60 -28.74 -27.27
N GLY A 161 10.28 -28.59 -27.20
CA GLY A 161 9.54 -28.41 -25.95
C GLY A 161 9.85 -27.08 -25.24
N PRO A 162 9.41 -26.93 -23.97
CA PRO A 162 9.63 -25.71 -23.19
C PRO A 162 11.12 -25.42 -22.97
N SER A 163 11.53 -24.18 -23.26
CA SER A 163 12.93 -23.77 -23.12
C SER A 163 13.41 -23.86 -21.67
N ARG A 164 14.72 -24.03 -21.48
CA ARG A 164 15.32 -24.06 -20.13
C ARG A 164 15.12 -22.75 -19.38
N GLU A 165 15.14 -21.63 -20.07
CA GLU A 165 14.85 -20.31 -19.53
C GLU A 165 13.40 -20.22 -19.01
N PHE A 166 12.43 -20.64 -19.80
CA PHE A 166 11.03 -20.66 -19.41
C PHE A 166 10.78 -21.57 -18.18
N ARG A 167 11.40 -22.77 -18.16
CA ARG A 167 11.35 -23.67 -17.00
C ARG A 167 11.90 -23.00 -15.73
N PHE A 168 13.01 -22.26 -15.85
CA PHE A 168 13.61 -21.53 -14.74
C PHE A 168 12.74 -20.36 -14.28
N GLU A 169 12.09 -19.64 -15.19
CA GLU A 169 11.13 -18.59 -14.86
C GLU A 169 9.94 -19.13 -14.02
N LEU A 170 9.39 -20.28 -14.42
CA LEU A 170 8.34 -20.95 -13.65
C LEU A 170 8.85 -21.41 -12.25
N ALA A 171 10.08 -21.90 -12.17
CA ALA A 171 10.69 -22.29 -10.90
C ALA A 171 10.89 -21.09 -9.96
N ARG A 172 11.31 -19.94 -10.49
CA ARG A 172 11.38 -18.67 -9.74
C ARG A 172 10.02 -18.26 -9.18
N LYS A 173 8.97 -18.32 -10.03
CA LYS A 173 7.59 -18.03 -9.61
C LYS A 173 7.13 -19.00 -8.51
N ALA A 174 7.46 -20.27 -8.64
CA ALA A 174 7.10 -21.31 -7.68
C ALA A 174 7.72 -21.08 -6.29
N PHE A 175 9.02 -20.76 -6.23
CA PHE A 175 9.67 -20.42 -4.95
C PHE A 175 9.16 -19.10 -4.37
N ALA A 176 8.87 -18.10 -5.21
CA ALA A 176 8.26 -16.85 -4.74
C ALA A 176 6.86 -17.09 -4.16
N HIS A 177 6.08 -18.00 -4.78
CA HIS A 177 4.73 -18.37 -4.33
C HIS A 177 4.76 -19.06 -2.97
N THR A 178 5.62 -20.07 -2.77
CA THR A 178 5.76 -20.75 -1.47
C THR A 178 6.34 -19.83 -0.40
N GLY A 179 7.30 -18.96 -0.76
CA GLY A 179 7.85 -17.97 0.18
C GLY A 179 6.81 -16.96 0.66
N ALA A 180 5.93 -16.48 -0.23
CA ALA A 180 4.83 -15.59 0.14
C ALA A 180 3.80 -16.30 1.03
N TYR A 181 3.52 -17.56 0.75
CA TYR A 181 2.61 -18.39 1.54
C TYR A 181 3.13 -18.59 2.97
N ASP A 182 4.39 -19.02 3.13
CA ASP A 182 5.02 -19.19 4.45
C ASP A 182 5.10 -17.86 5.22
N THR A 183 5.38 -16.76 4.51
CA THR A 183 5.37 -15.41 5.10
C THR A 183 4.00 -15.04 5.67
N ALA A 184 2.93 -15.33 4.94
CA ALA A 184 1.57 -15.04 5.39
C ALA A 184 1.21 -15.86 6.65
N ILE A 185 1.59 -17.14 6.68
CA ILE A 185 1.40 -18.02 7.85
C ILE A 185 2.18 -17.45 9.05
N ALA A 186 3.46 -17.19 8.89
CA ALA A 186 4.31 -16.69 9.97
C ALA A 186 3.79 -15.36 10.54
N SER A 187 3.38 -14.42 9.66
CA SER A 187 2.83 -13.12 10.08
C SER A 187 1.52 -13.26 10.87
N GLU A 188 0.66 -14.22 10.50
CA GLU A 188 -0.58 -14.46 11.21
C GLU A 188 -0.32 -15.13 12.57
N LEU A 189 0.59 -16.11 12.63
CA LEU A 189 0.95 -16.79 13.86
C LEU A 189 1.66 -15.86 14.86
N ASP A 190 2.47 -14.92 14.40
CA ASP A 190 3.10 -13.89 15.24
C ASP A 190 2.06 -12.97 15.91
N ALA A 191 0.86 -12.84 15.35
CA ALA A 191 -0.24 -12.06 15.91
C ALA A 191 -1.12 -12.86 16.89
N VAL A 192 -0.79 -14.13 17.17
CA VAL A 192 -1.53 -15.00 18.09
C VAL A 192 -0.91 -14.94 19.48
N THR A 193 -1.73 -14.76 20.49
CA THR A 193 -1.33 -14.84 21.92
C THR A 193 -1.97 -16.07 22.58
N TYR A 194 -1.31 -16.62 23.59
CA TYR A 194 -1.85 -17.71 24.40
C TYR A 194 -2.22 -17.16 25.77
N HIS A 195 -3.51 -17.16 26.08
CA HIS A 195 -4.05 -16.65 27.33
C HIS A 195 -5.20 -17.54 27.82
N ASP A 196 -5.27 -17.82 29.14
CA ASP A 196 -6.31 -18.65 29.76
C ASP A 196 -6.55 -19.99 29.01
N GLU A 197 -5.45 -20.70 28.71
CA GLU A 197 -5.42 -21.97 27.96
C GLU A 197 -6.05 -21.91 26.55
N LYS A 198 -6.13 -20.70 25.94
CA LYS A 198 -6.66 -20.49 24.60
C LYS A 198 -5.72 -19.65 23.73
N PHE A 199 -5.69 -19.99 22.47
CA PHE A 199 -5.08 -19.15 21.45
C PHE A 199 -6.05 -18.05 21.00
N VAL A 200 -5.62 -16.80 21.08
CA VAL A 200 -6.41 -15.63 20.71
C VAL A 200 -5.70 -14.87 19.60
N ARG A 201 -6.39 -14.67 18.46
CA ARG A 201 -5.88 -13.98 17.30
C ARG A 201 -5.98 -12.45 17.45
N GLY A 202 -5.00 -11.74 16.91
CA GLY A 202 -5.06 -10.28 16.76
C GLY A 202 -4.93 -9.47 18.05
N THR A 203 -4.39 -10.04 19.13
CA THR A 203 -4.31 -9.41 20.46
C THR A 203 -2.91 -8.98 20.86
N THR A 204 -1.91 -9.07 19.99
CA THR A 204 -0.55 -8.59 20.31
C THR A 204 -0.56 -7.08 20.58
N GLN A 205 -0.24 -6.70 21.82
CA GLN A 205 0.10 -5.32 22.15
C GLN A 205 1.52 -5.04 21.61
N GLY A 206 1.63 -4.14 20.62
CA GLY A 206 2.90 -3.74 20.05
C GLY A 206 3.22 -4.42 18.70
N TYR A 207 4.50 -4.40 18.34
CA TYR A 207 5.00 -4.99 17.08
C TYR A 207 5.41 -6.46 17.28
N PRO A 208 5.26 -7.31 16.22
CA PRO A 208 5.66 -8.72 16.28
C PRO A 208 7.19 -8.85 16.41
N ALA A 209 7.64 -10.04 16.84
CA ALA A 209 9.06 -10.34 17.00
C ALA A 209 9.82 -10.31 15.67
N SER A 210 9.14 -10.59 14.55
CA SER A 210 9.69 -10.54 13.20
C SER A 210 8.74 -9.84 12.24
N ILE A 211 9.28 -9.17 11.20
CA ILE A 211 8.50 -8.55 10.13
C ILE A 211 9.05 -9.02 8.80
N THR A 212 8.19 -9.57 7.96
CA THR A 212 8.50 -9.91 6.57
C THR A 212 7.63 -9.09 5.63
N LEU A 213 8.25 -8.41 4.66
CA LEU A 213 7.54 -7.63 3.65
C LEU A 213 7.52 -8.40 2.32
N GLY A 214 6.37 -8.90 1.93
CA GLY A 214 6.13 -9.56 0.65
C GLY A 214 5.80 -8.56 -0.45
N LEU A 215 6.81 -8.01 -1.13
CA LEU A 215 6.63 -6.98 -2.13
C LEU A 215 6.97 -7.49 -3.55
N ARG A 216 6.10 -7.19 -4.51
CA ARG A 216 6.31 -7.44 -5.94
C ARG A 216 6.67 -6.17 -6.68
N LYS A 217 7.68 -6.26 -7.56
CA LYS A 217 8.08 -5.14 -8.42
C LYS A 217 6.95 -4.74 -9.36
N ARG A 218 6.56 -3.47 -9.30
CA ARG A 218 5.57 -2.85 -10.20
C ARG A 218 6.23 -2.28 -11.44
N GLY A 219 7.46 -1.78 -11.31
CA GLY A 219 8.22 -1.24 -12.42
C GLY A 219 9.58 -0.70 -12.00
N ASP A 220 10.43 -0.50 -12.98
CA ASP A 220 11.64 0.29 -12.82
C ASP A 220 11.31 1.77 -12.89
N LEU A 221 11.97 2.58 -12.09
CA LEU A 221 11.91 4.02 -12.16
C LEU A 221 13.14 4.53 -12.92
N ARG A 222 12.98 5.65 -13.60
CA ARG A 222 14.07 6.22 -14.41
C ARG A 222 15.34 6.43 -13.57
N TYR A 223 15.21 6.87 -12.33
CA TYR A 223 16.24 7.03 -11.30
C TYR A 223 15.57 7.27 -9.94
N GLY A 224 16.34 7.27 -8.86
CA GLY A 224 15.89 7.60 -7.52
C GLY A 224 15.67 9.10 -7.33
N GLU A 225 16.06 9.65 -6.18
CA GLU A 225 16.05 11.11 -5.97
C GLU A 225 17.04 11.80 -6.90
N ASN A 226 18.16 11.15 -7.20
CA ASN A 226 19.21 11.69 -8.05
C ASN A 226 19.45 10.79 -9.28
N PRO A 227 19.92 11.36 -10.42
CA PRO A 227 20.10 10.63 -11.68
C PRO A 227 21.03 9.41 -11.60
N HIS A 228 21.97 9.39 -10.69
CA HIS A 228 22.93 8.29 -10.49
C HIS A 228 22.39 7.14 -9.63
N GLN A 229 21.22 7.29 -9.01
CA GLN A 229 20.62 6.28 -8.14
C GLN A 229 19.64 5.41 -8.93
N HIS A 230 19.88 4.10 -8.94
CA HIS A 230 18.89 3.15 -9.46
C HIS A 230 17.69 3.07 -8.52
N ALA A 231 16.50 2.98 -9.08
CA ALA A 231 15.27 2.89 -8.32
C ALA A 231 14.23 2.00 -8.99
N ALA A 232 13.39 1.39 -8.18
CA ALA A 232 12.26 0.60 -8.61
C ALA A 232 11.10 0.77 -7.64
N TRP A 233 9.91 0.54 -8.13
CA TRP A 233 8.67 0.65 -7.38
C TRP A 233 8.10 -0.73 -7.12
N TYR A 234 7.75 -1.00 -5.87
CA TYR A 234 7.21 -2.27 -5.39
C TYR A 234 5.88 -2.05 -4.70
N ALA A 235 5.02 -3.05 -4.72
CA ALA A 235 3.76 -3.07 -3.99
C ALA A 235 3.44 -4.47 -3.49
N GLU A 236 2.50 -4.59 -2.58
CA GLU A 236 1.94 -5.87 -2.13
C GLU A 236 1.25 -6.62 -3.29
N GLU A 237 0.90 -7.89 -3.09
CA GLU A 237 0.27 -8.72 -4.13
C GLU A 237 -1.13 -8.21 -4.50
N SER A 238 -1.91 -7.77 -3.50
CA SER A 238 -3.20 -7.09 -3.68
C SER A 238 -3.04 -5.60 -3.34
N PRO A 239 -2.49 -4.80 -4.29
CA PRO A 239 -2.11 -3.45 -4.01
C PRO A 239 -3.33 -2.52 -3.92
N VAL A 240 -3.22 -1.52 -3.05
CA VAL A 240 -4.18 -0.42 -2.93
C VAL A 240 -3.46 0.92 -3.10
N GLY A 241 -4.20 1.98 -3.23
CA GLY A 241 -3.66 3.33 -3.32
C GLY A 241 -2.62 3.49 -4.42
N LEU A 242 -1.44 4.02 -4.09
CA LEU A 242 -0.36 4.19 -5.07
C LEU A 242 0.12 2.87 -5.65
N GLY A 243 0.08 1.78 -4.87
CA GLY A 243 0.41 0.45 -5.36
C GLY A 243 -0.48 -0.02 -6.52
N ALA A 244 -1.75 0.39 -6.55
CA ALA A 244 -2.75 0.09 -7.57
C ALA A 244 -2.94 1.23 -8.59
N ALA A 245 -2.26 2.36 -8.42
CA ALA A 245 -2.47 3.56 -9.22
C ALA A 245 -2.21 3.31 -10.71
N GLN A 246 -3.03 3.94 -11.55
CA GLN A 246 -2.95 3.88 -13.00
C GLN A 246 -2.58 5.25 -13.57
N ARG A 247 -1.55 5.28 -14.39
CA ARG A 247 -1.18 6.47 -15.16
C ARG A 247 -1.98 6.48 -16.46
N LEU A 248 -2.89 7.43 -16.59
CA LEU A 248 -3.71 7.61 -17.79
C LEU A 248 -2.98 8.37 -18.90
N GLN A 249 -2.07 9.29 -18.53
CA GLN A 249 -1.40 10.19 -19.45
C GLN A 249 -0.03 10.62 -18.89
N GLY A 250 0.82 11.13 -19.78
CA GLY A 250 2.07 11.81 -19.42
C GLY A 250 3.30 10.89 -19.40
N LYS A 251 4.42 11.46 -18.97
CA LYS A 251 5.70 10.75 -18.82
C LYS A 251 5.61 9.67 -17.72
N GLU A 252 6.60 8.78 -17.68
CA GLU A 252 6.76 7.84 -16.57
C GLU A 252 6.88 8.56 -15.24
N LEU A 253 6.37 7.92 -14.17
CA LEU A 253 6.51 8.43 -12.82
C LEU A 253 7.97 8.32 -12.38
N SER A 254 8.47 9.35 -11.73
CA SER A 254 9.76 9.32 -11.05
C SER A 254 9.60 8.94 -9.57
N TYR A 255 10.71 8.62 -8.93
CA TYR A 255 10.77 8.38 -7.50
C TYR A 255 10.16 9.55 -6.70
N THR A 256 10.57 10.77 -7.00
CA THR A 256 10.04 11.98 -6.34
C THR A 256 8.57 12.24 -6.64
N ASN A 257 8.08 11.89 -7.85
CA ASN A 257 6.65 11.99 -8.11
C ASN A 257 5.84 11.07 -7.19
N LEU A 258 6.30 9.84 -6.94
CA LEU A 258 5.61 8.90 -6.05
C LEU A 258 5.60 9.40 -4.61
N LEU A 259 6.70 9.99 -4.12
CA LEU A 259 6.76 10.61 -2.79
C LEU A 259 5.79 11.80 -2.67
N ASP A 260 5.76 12.66 -3.69
CA ASP A 260 4.87 13.83 -3.69
C ASP A 260 3.40 13.43 -3.84
N LEU A 261 3.10 12.37 -4.61
CA LEU A 261 1.75 11.81 -4.73
C LEU A 261 1.27 11.20 -3.39
N ASP A 262 2.14 10.51 -2.65
CA ASP A 262 1.82 10.01 -1.30
C ASP A 262 1.48 11.16 -0.37
N ALA A 263 2.31 12.22 -0.35
CA ALA A 263 2.06 13.40 0.47
C ALA A 263 0.75 14.10 0.09
N ALA A 264 0.43 14.19 -1.21
CA ALA A 264 -0.80 14.80 -1.70
C ALA A 264 -2.04 14.02 -1.26
N LEU A 265 -2.02 12.68 -1.44
CA LEU A 265 -3.13 11.81 -1.04
C LEU A 265 -3.39 11.88 0.47
N ARG A 266 -2.34 11.79 1.30
CA ARG A 266 -2.47 11.87 2.76
C ARG A 266 -3.19 13.14 3.21
N ILE A 267 -2.90 14.27 2.57
CA ILE A 267 -3.55 15.56 2.89
C ILE A 267 -5.02 15.57 2.44
N VAL A 268 -5.30 15.21 1.18
CA VAL A 268 -6.69 15.34 0.68
C VAL A 268 -7.64 14.32 1.30
N LEU A 269 -7.14 13.19 1.80
CA LEU A 269 -7.90 12.18 2.54
C LEU A 269 -8.33 12.64 3.93
N GLU A 270 -7.72 13.69 4.49
CA GLU A 270 -8.19 14.29 5.74
C GLU A 270 -9.56 14.97 5.60
N PHE A 271 -10.03 15.26 4.39
CA PHE A 271 -11.18 16.10 4.14
C PHE A 271 -12.33 15.33 3.49
N GLY A 272 -13.52 15.41 4.10
CA GLY A 272 -14.77 14.93 3.49
C GLY A 272 -15.30 15.85 2.40
N GLU A 273 -14.95 17.15 2.44
CA GLU A 273 -15.25 18.15 1.42
C GLU A 273 -14.34 17.97 0.20
N PRO A 274 -14.72 18.48 -1.00
CA PRO A 274 -13.80 18.58 -2.13
C PRO A 274 -12.52 19.30 -1.73
N ALA A 275 -11.37 18.64 -1.84
CA ALA A 275 -10.08 19.14 -1.38
C ALA A 275 -9.02 19.04 -2.46
N ALA A 276 -8.06 19.95 -2.42
CA ALA A 276 -6.87 19.97 -3.25
C ALA A 276 -5.62 20.28 -2.42
N ALA A 277 -4.52 19.61 -2.73
CA ALA A 277 -3.21 19.87 -2.13
C ALA A 277 -2.14 19.96 -3.21
N PHE A 278 -1.36 21.02 -3.21
CA PHE A 278 -0.19 21.25 -4.05
C PHE A 278 1.07 20.90 -3.27
N ILE A 279 1.81 19.95 -3.77
CA ILE A 279 3.00 19.39 -3.08
C ILE A 279 4.26 19.76 -3.85
N LYS A 280 5.27 20.17 -3.10
CA LYS A 280 6.62 20.41 -3.58
C LYS A 280 7.63 19.83 -2.59
N HIS A 281 8.42 18.86 -3.05
CA HIS A 281 9.41 18.17 -2.19
C HIS A 281 8.81 17.62 -0.90
N THR A 282 7.73 16.86 -1.05
CA THR A 282 6.93 16.21 0.01
C THR A 282 6.23 17.15 1.02
N ASN A 283 6.36 18.46 0.87
CA ASN A 283 5.62 19.43 1.67
C ASN A 283 4.50 20.09 0.86
N PRO A 284 3.36 20.41 1.47
CA PRO A 284 2.37 21.26 0.81
C PRO A 284 2.91 22.70 0.68
N CYS A 285 2.74 23.27 -0.49
CA CYS A 285 2.87 24.72 -0.69
C CYS A 285 1.51 25.42 -0.69
N GLY A 286 0.43 24.65 -0.85
CA GLY A 286 -0.93 25.14 -0.71
C GLY A 286 -1.92 23.99 -0.60
N ALA A 287 -2.95 24.16 0.23
CA ALA A 287 -4.06 23.24 0.33
C ALA A 287 -5.35 23.99 0.60
N ALA A 288 -6.46 23.49 0.06
CA ALA A 288 -7.76 24.10 0.24
C ALA A 288 -8.90 23.09 0.11
N ILE A 289 -10.04 23.47 0.69
CA ILE A 289 -11.34 22.84 0.46
C ILE A 289 -12.24 23.80 -0.32
N GLY A 290 -13.20 23.26 -1.05
CA GLY A 290 -14.13 24.03 -1.85
C GLY A 290 -15.48 23.37 -2.01
N SER A 291 -16.40 24.00 -2.73
CA SER A 291 -17.68 23.41 -3.09
C SER A 291 -17.55 22.36 -4.20
N ARG A 292 -16.48 22.44 -5.00
CA ARG A 292 -16.10 21.54 -6.10
C ARG A 292 -14.59 21.38 -6.16
N ALA A 293 -14.12 20.36 -6.89
CA ALA A 293 -12.70 20.12 -7.12
C ALA A 293 -11.98 21.31 -7.74
N SER A 294 -12.61 21.99 -8.69
CA SER A 294 -12.07 23.20 -9.34
C SER A 294 -11.86 24.35 -8.35
N ASP A 295 -12.82 24.59 -7.44
CA ASP A 295 -12.72 25.65 -6.44
C ASP A 295 -11.57 25.38 -5.46
N ALA A 296 -11.49 24.13 -4.97
CA ALA A 296 -10.41 23.69 -4.09
C ALA A 296 -9.04 23.83 -4.77
N TYR A 297 -8.94 23.41 -6.04
CA TYR A 297 -7.72 23.51 -6.84
C TYR A 297 -7.23 24.95 -6.97
N VAL A 298 -8.12 25.88 -7.36
CA VAL A 298 -7.75 27.29 -7.57
C VAL A 298 -7.29 27.92 -6.27
N ARG A 299 -8.03 27.74 -5.17
CA ARG A 299 -7.66 28.26 -3.85
C ARG A 299 -6.34 27.70 -3.33
N ALA A 300 -6.12 26.38 -3.49
CA ALA A 300 -4.87 25.76 -3.08
C ALA A 300 -3.67 26.30 -3.87
N ARG A 301 -3.83 26.51 -5.18
CA ARG A 301 -2.80 27.12 -6.03
C ARG A 301 -2.46 28.55 -5.60
N GLU A 302 -3.46 29.34 -5.25
CA GLU A 302 -3.32 30.77 -4.91
C GLU A 302 -2.68 30.98 -3.53
N ALA A 303 -2.55 29.96 -2.70
CA ALA A 303 -1.82 30.04 -1.43
C ALA A 303 -0.32 30.36 -1.62
N ASP A 304 0.32 29.75 -2.64
CA ASP A 304 1.72 30.04 -3.03
C ASP A 304 1.88 29.77 -4.54
N PRO A 305 1.48 30.70 -5.41
CA PRO A 305 1.51 30.51 -6.85
C PRO A 305 2.91 30.25 -7.41
N LEU A 306 3.94 30.79 -6.76
CA LEU A 306 5.33 30.59 -7.14
C LEU A 306 5.76 29.14 -6.95
N SER A 307 5.48 28.55 -5.78
CA SER A 307 5.84 27.16 -5.49
C SER A 307 4.91 26.17 -6.19
N ALA A 308 3.67 26.54 -6.52
CA ALA A 308 2.72 25.73 -7.27
C ALA A 308 3.20 25.43 -8.70
N PHE A 309 4.11 26.22 -9.26
CA PHE A 309 4.70 25.96 -10.56
C PHE A 309 5.53 24.66 -10.53
N GLY A 310 5.15 23.66 -11.35
CA GLY A 310 5.79 22.35 -11.42
C GLY A 310 5.51 21.46 -10.19
N ALA A 311 4.46 21.75 -9.43
CA ALA A 311 4.05 20.94 -8.29
C ALA A 311 3.36 19.63 -8.71
N VAL A 312 3.23 18.71 -7.75
CA VAL A 312 2.33 17.56 -7.79
C VAL A 312 1.06 17.90 -7.05
N VAL A 313 -0.09 17.52 -7.61
CA VAL A 313 -1.41 17.91 -7.06
C VAL A 313 -2.23 16.67 -6.73
N GLY A 314 -2.83 16.63 -5.54
CA GLY A 314 -3.84 15.67 -5.15
C GLY A 314 -5.23 16.28 -5.12
N LEU A 315 -6.21 15.49 -5.55
CA LEU A 315 -7.64 15.78 -5.45
C LEU A 315 -8.36 14.58 -4.82
N ASN A 316 -9.31 14.81 -3.94
CA ASN A 316 -10.16 13.76 -3.38
C ASN A 316 -11.53 13.62 -4.09
N ARG A 317 -11.68 14.25 -5.23
CA ARG A 317 -12.86 14.15 -6.10
C ARG A 317 -12.43 13.90 -7.55
N PRO A 318 -13.31 13.34 -8.39
CA PRO A 318 -13.07 13.19 -9.82
C PRO A 318 -12.63 14.50 -10.47
N ILE A 319 -11.75 14.39 -11.47
CA ILE A 319 -11.42 15.53 -12.32
C ILE A 319 -12.57 15.71 -13.32
N ASP A 320 -13.45 16.66 -13.03
CA ASP A 320 -14.51 17.11 -13.92
C ASP A 320 -13.99 18.12 -14.96
N LEU A 321 -14.89 18.58 -15.83
CA LEU A 321 -14.57 19.52 -16.90
C LEU A 321 -13.94 20.82 -16.38
N GLU A 322 -14.47 21.39 -15.28
CA GLU A 322 -14.00 22.66 -14.73
C GLU A 322 -12.66 22.49 -14.01
N ALA A 323 -12.48 21.38 -13.29
CA ALA A 323 -11.19 21.03 -12.70
C ALA A 323 -10.12 20.84 -13.79
N ALA A 324 -10.45 20.17 -14.90
CA ALA A 324 -9.53 19.97 -16.02
C ALA A 324 -9.09 21.32 -16.64
N LYS A 325 -10.02 22.26 -16.83
CA LYS A 325 -9.70 23.63 -17.30
C LYS A 325 -8.76 24.36 -16.33
N ALA A 326 -9.03 24.27 -15.03
CA ALA A 326 -8.17 24.88 -14.01
C ALA A 326 -6.76 24.24 -14.01
N ILE A 327 -6.68 22.91 -14.14
CA ILE A 327 -5.41 22.15 -14.19
C ILE A 327 -4.57 22.57 -15.39
N VAL A 328 -5.14 22.62 -16.59
CA VAL A 328 -4.36 22.97 -17.80
C VAL A 328 -3.94 24.43 -17.84
N SER A 329 -4.61 25.31 -17.09
CA SER A 329 -4.19 26.74 -16.97
C SER A 329 -2.91 26.92 -16.16
N THR A 330 -2.47 25.86 -15.42
CA THR A 330 -1.28 25.89 -14.56
C THR A 330 -0.22 24.92 -15.11
N LYS A 331 1.04 25.24 -14.92
CA LYS A 331 2.12 24.27 -15.19
C LYS A 331 2.36 23.45 -13.93
N ILE A 332 1.79 22.24 -13.90
CA ILE A 332 2.05 21.21 -12.89
C ILE A 332 2.70 20.00 -13.52
N ASP A 333 3.42 19.21 -12.73
CA ASP A 333 4.11 18.00 -13.19
C ASP A 333 3.22 16.76 -13.18
N CYS A 334 2.37 16.65 -12.16
CA CYS A 334 1.53 15.49 -11.96
C CYS A 334 0.23 15.87 -11.22
N VAL A 335 -0.85 15.17 -11.51
CA VAL A 335 -2.09 15.21 -10.73
C VAL A 335 -2.58 13.82 -10.45
N ILE A 336 -3.09 13.59 -9.23
CA ILE A 336 -3.78 12.37 -8.83
C ILE A 336 -5.20 12.66 -8.34
N ALA A 337 -6.13 11.80 -8.74
CA ALA A 337 -7.54 11.88 -8.38
C ALA A 337 -8.18 10.49 -8.35
N PRO A 338 -9.41 10.31 -7.80
CA PRO A 338 -10.14 9.05 -7.87
C PRO A 338 -10.43 8.59 -9.30
N SER A 339 -10.81 9.53 -10.16
CA SER A 339 -11.12 9.28 -11.58
C SER A 339 -11.02 10.55 -12.41
N VAL A 340 -11.18 10.39 -13.71
CA VAL A 340 -11.24 11.51 -14.69
C VAL A 340 -12.47 11.31 -15.56
N ASP A 341 -13.34 12.30 -15.61
CA ASP A 341 -14.52 12.27 -16.45
C ASP A 341 -14.14 12.22 -17.95
N PRO A 342 -14.94 11.54 -18.78
CA PRO A 342 -14.63 11.41 -20.21
C PRO A 342 -14.39 12.74 -20.91
N GLU A 343 -15.19 13.77 -20.62
CA GLU A 343 -15.07 15.12 -21.18
C GLU A 343 -13.80 15.84 -20.72
N ALA A 344 -13.38 15.63 -19.48
CA ALA A 344 -12.15 16.20 -18.92
C ALA A 344 -10.89 15.65 -19.59
N ARG A 345 -10.89 14.39 -20.05
CA ARG A 345 -9.75 13.78 -20.72
C ARG A 345 -9.29 14.54 -21.95
N ALA A 346 -10.23 15.01 -22.77
CA ALA A 346 -9.91 15.76 -23.98
C ALA A 346 -9.18 17.08 -23.65
N ILE A 347 -9.55 17.75 -22.54
CA ILE A 347 -8.88 18.98 -22.09
C ILE A 347 -7.49 18.67 -21.55
N LEU A 348 -7.36 17.66 -20.70
CA LEU A 348 -6.07 17.27 -20.12
C LEU A 348 -5.06 16.85 -21.19
N ALA A 349 -5.50 16.28 -22.31
CA ALA A 349 -4.66 15.89 -23.44
C ALA A 349 -3.84 17.06 -24.02
N ALA A 350 -4.29 18.31 -23.87
CA ALA A 350 -3.53 19.49 -24.28
C ALA A 350 -2.17 19.61 -23.56
N LYS A 351 -2.01 18.98 -22.41
CA LYS A 351 -0.77 18.94 -21.62
C LYS A 351 -0.15 17.53 -21.66
N SER A 352 0.13 17.01 -22.84
CA SER A 352 0.54 15.61 -23.09
C SER A 352 1.70 15.10 -22.22
N GLN A 353 2.56 15.97 -21.70
CA GLN A 353 3.70 15.62 -20.85
C GLN A 353 3.35 15.56 -19.35
N MET A 354 2.24 16.19 -18.94
CA MET A 354 1.75 16.17 -17.57
C MET A 354 1.23 14.76 -17.23
N ARG A 355 1.61 14.27 -16.08
CA ARG A 355 1.15 12.97 -15.59
C ARG A 355 -0.23 13.09 -14.97
N VAL A 356 -1.16 12.28 -15.44
CA VAL A 356 -2.49 12.13 -14.86
C VAL A 356 -2.60 10.72 -14.30
N VAL A 357 -2.78 10.63 -13.01
CA VAL A 357 -2.81 9.38 -12.25
C VAL A 357 -4.18 9.23 -11.59
N ILE A 358 -4.69 8.02 -11.57
CA ILE A 358 -5.91 7.69 -10.83
C ILE A 358 -5.66 6.56 -9.85
N THR A 359 -6.37 6.59 -8.72
CA THR A 359 -6.38 5.53 -7.72
C THR A 359 -7.70 5.53 -6.96
N ASP A 360 -8.15 4.33 -6.54
CA ASP A 360 -9.30 4.22 -5.65
C ASP A 360 -8.93 4.76 -4.26
N ILE A 361 -9.53 5.89 -3.87
CA ILE A 361 -9.28 6.53 -2.59
C ILE A 361 -10.15 6.00 -1.46
N GLU A 362 -11.30 5.38 -1.76
CA GLU A 362 -12.22 4.84 -0.74
C GLU A 362 -11.56 3.69 0.03
N GLN A 363 -10.76 2.87 -0.66
CA GLN A 363 -9.99 1.81 -0.04
C GLN A 363 -8.88 2.33 0.90
N LEU A 364 -8.40 3.56 0.69
CA LEU A 364 -7.34 4.15 1.50
C LEU A 364 -7.83 4.66 2.86
N GLU A 365 -9.08 5.08 2.98
CA GLU A 365 -9.65 5.59 4.23
C GLU A 365 -9.61 4.55 5.36
N GLN A 366 -9.76 3.26 5.00
CA GLN A 366 -9.76 2.13 5.95
C GLN A 366 -8.37 1.50 6.12
N LEU A 367 -7.38 1.90 5.33
CA LEU A 367 -6.06 1.30 5.34
C LEU A 367 -5.32 1.63 6.64
N LYS A 368 -4.99 0.60 7.42
CA LYS A 368 -4.03 0.71 8.52
C LYS A 368 -2.63 0.79 7.91
N THR A 369 -2.10 1.99 7.80
CA THR A 369 -0.75 2.19 7.28
C THR A 369 0.29 1.98 8.38
N ARG A 370 1.42 1.37 8.00
CA ARG A 370 2.68 1.39 8.76
C ARG A 370 3.64 2.32 8.03
N ASP A 371 4.36 3.12 8.78
CA ASP A 371 5.49 3.88 8.25
C ASP A 371 6.75 3.03 8.45
N VAL A 372 7.42 2.71 7.34
CA VAL A 372 8.61 1.85 7.31
C VAL A 372 9.76 2.66 6.74
N ARG A 373 10.77 2.90 7.56
CA ARG A 373 11.90 3.75 7.18
C ARG A 373 13.22 3.01 7.30
N SER A 374 13.99 3.00 6.22
CA SER A 374 15.35 2.51 6.24
C SER A 374 16.26 3.49 6.98
N VAL A 375 17.08 2.96 7.88
CA VAL A 375 18.20 3.66 8.53
C VAL A 375 19.45 2.81 8.37
N LEU A 376 20.64 3.36 8.68
CA LEU A 376 21.89 2.62 8.50
C LEU A 376 21.89 1.32 9.31
N GLY A 377 21.83 0.19 8.60
CA GLY A 377 21.87 -1.15 9.19
C GLY A 377 20.59 -1.63 9.87
N ALA A 378 19.48 -0.86 9.79
CA ALA A 378 18.21 -1.22 10.42
C ALA A 378 16.99 -0.66 9.68
N VAL A 379 15.81 -1.02 10.17
CA VAL A 379 14.52 -0.49 9.71
C VAL A 379 13.74 -0.02 10.93
N LEU A 380 13.22 1.19 10.87
CA LEU A 380 12.26 1.70 11.84
C LEU A 380 10.85 1.45 11.31
N VAL A 381 9.98 0.99 12.17
CA VAL A 381 8.56 0.75 11.86
C VAL A 381 7.71 1.42 12.92
N GLN A 382 6.71 2.18 12.49
CA GLN A 382 5.72 2.81 13.37
C GLN A 382 4.34 2.77 12.73
N ASP A 383 3.30 2.95 13.53
CA ASP A 383 1.95 3.14 13.01
C ASP A 383 1.88 4.46 12.22
N GLY A 384 1.07 4.46 11.17
CA GLY A 384 0.77 5.69 10.45
C GLY A 384 0.08 6.69 11.36
N ASP A 385 0.56 7.93 11.36
CA ASP A 385 -0.05 9.00 12.13
C ASP A 385 -1.45 9.33 11.59
N ARG A 386 -2.41 9.55 12.51
CA ARG A 386 -3.81 9.89 12.22
C ARG A 386 -4.26 11.04 13.11
N VAL A 387 -4.92 12.02 12.51
CA VAL A 387 -5.43 13.22 13.21
C VAL A 387 -6.83 12.93 13.79
N VAL A 388 -6.90 11.94 14.69
CA VAL A 388 -8.16 11.41 15.21
C VAL A 388 -8.96 12.45 16.02
N GLU A 389 -8.28 13.38 16.70
CA GLU A 389 -8.89 14.46 17.48
C GLU A 389 -9.59 15.52 16.61
N ALA A 390 -9.28 15.54 15.31
CA ALA A 390 -9.95 16.41 14.33
C ALA A 390 -10.90 15.64 13.39
N ALA A 391 -11.14 14.34 13.64
CA ALA A 391 -12.09 13.53 12.87
C ALA A 391 -13.53 14.06 12.99
N THR A 392 -13.91 14.53 14.18
CA THR A 392 -15.23 15.16 14.44
C THR A 392 -15.15 16.68 14.39
N PRO A 393 -16.28 17.39 14.17
CA PRO A 393 -16.34 18.85 14.25
C PRO A 393 -15.85 19.39 15.60
N TRP A 394 -15.15 20.53 15.57
CA TRP A 394 -14.71 21.24 16.76
C TRP A 394 -15.71 22.32 17.18
N PRO A 395 -15.83 22.63 18.51
CA PRO A 395 -15.08 22.04 19.64
C PRO A 395 -15.52 20.62 19.98
N SER A 396 -14.58 19.81 20.50
CA SER A 396 -14.83 18.49 21.08
C SER A 396 -14.34 18.45 22.53
N ASN A 397 -14.75 17.42 23.29
CA ASN A 397 -14.40 17.28 24.71
C ASN A 397 -12.89 17.03 24.96
N ASP A 398 -12.15 16.61 23.94
CA ASP A 398 -10.72 16.34 24.04
C ASP A 398 -9.87 17.61 23.91
N LEU A 399 -10.49 18.73 23.56
CA LEU A 399 -9.80 20.01 23.33
C LEU A 399 -9.94 20.91 24.55
N ARG A 400 -8.88 21.66 24.85
CA ARG A 400 -8.85 22.59 25.97
C ARG A 400 -8.53 24.00 25.52
N VAL A 401 -9.48 24.92 25.67
CA VAL A 401 -9.19 26.36 25.56
C VAL A 401 -8.43 26.78 26.80
N VAL A 402 -7.24 27.34 26.65
CA VAL A 402 -6.32 27.67 27.76
C VAL A 402 -6.19 29.15 28.00
N THR A 403 -6.70 30.01 27.10
CA THR A 403 -6.71 31.47 27.21
C THR A 403 -8.02 32.00 27.75
N LYS A 404 -8.00 33.27 28.23
CA LYS A 404 -9.20 33.98 28.66
C LYS A 404 -10.21 34.19 27.54
N ARG A 405 -9.70 34.50 26.31
CA ARG A 405 -10.54 34.65 25.13
C ARG A 405 -10.92 33.28 24.58
N GLN A 406 -12.20 33.09 24.30
CA GLN A 406 -12.71 31.88 23.65
C GLN A 406 -12.63 32.05 22.12
N PRO A 407 -12.36 30.97 21.38
CA PRO A 407 -12.43 31.00 19.93
C PRO A 407 -13.87 31.23 19.44
N THR A 408 -14.01 31.98 18.38
CA THR A 408 -15.27 32.10 17.62
C THR A 408 -15.53 30.82 16.81
N THR A 409 -16.76 30.65 16.32
CA THR A 409 -17.12 29.51 15.43
C THR A 409 -16.23 29.45 14.17
N LEU A 410 -15.89 30.60 13.60
CA LEU A 410 -15.01 30.66 12.44
C LEU A 410 -13.58 30.23 12.77
N GLU A 411 -13.07 30.65 13.93
CA GLU A 411 -11.73 30.24 14.40
C GLU A 411 -11.67 28.75 14.71
N TRP A 412 -12.72 28.17 15.32
CA TRP A 412 -12.80 26.73 15.53
C TRP A 412 -12.70 25.94 14.22
N ASN A 413 -13.45 26.34 13.20
CA ASN A 413 -13.43 25.69 11.90
C ASN A 413 -12.05 25.87 11.20
N ALA A 414 -11.48 27.07 11.28
CA ALA A 414 -10.18 27.35 10.70
C ALA A 414 -9.04 26.60 11.43
N MET A 415 -9.06 26.53 12.77
CA MET A 415 -8.09 25.75 13.54
C MET A 415 -8.19 24.26 13.25
N ARG A 416 -9.42 23.71 13.10
CA ARG A 416 -9.60 22.31 12.72
C ARG A 416 -9.03 22.02 11.33
N PHE A 417 -9.27 22.89 10.35
CA PHE A 417 -8.67 22.79 9.01
C PHE A 417 -7.14 22.85 9.10
N ALA A 418 -6.61 23.85 9.81
CA ALA A 418 -5.18 24.04 10.01
C ALA A 418 -4.53 22.80 10.65
N TRP A 419 -5.15 22.24 11.69
CA TRP A 419 -4.62 21.12 12.44
C TRP A 419 -4.49 19.86 11.60
N ARG A 420 -5.53 19.51 10.83
CA ARG A 420 -5.51 18.37 9.89
C ARG A 420 -4.40 18.48 8.87
N LEU A 421 -4.12 19.67 8.39
CA LEU A 421 -3.04 19.92 7.43
C LEU A 421 -1.66 19.92 8.11
N CYS A 422 -1.56 20.52 9.30
CA CYS A 422 -0.29 20.68 10.04
C CYS A 422 0.40 19.35 10.30
N ALA A 423 -0.35 18.29 10.59
CA ALA A 423 0.15 16.93 10.81
C ALA A 423 0.90 16.33 9.60
N HIS A 424 0.67 16.85 8.40
CA HIS A 424 1.29 16.37 7.16
C HIS A 424 2.47 17.21 6.69
N VAL A 425 2.86 18.24 7.44
CA VAL A 425 3.96 19.14 7.09
C VAL A 425 5.21 18.78 7.89
N LYS A 426 6.37 18.80 7.24
CA LYS A 426 7.65 18.47 7.92
C LYS A 426 7.95 19.42 9.08
N SER A 427 8.34 18.84 10.19
CA SER A 427 8.66 19.51 11.46
C SER A 427 9.98 20.30 11.40
N ASN A 428 10.20 21.37 12.15
CA ASN A 428 9.16 22.12 12.85
C ASN A 428 8.32 22.90 11.85
N THR A 429 7.00 22.91 12.06
CA THR A 429 6.11 23.66 11.20
C THR A 429 5.15 24.56 11.98
N VAL A 430 4.88 25.72 11.39
CA VAL A 430 3.75 26.58 11.74
C VAL A 430 3.04 26.98 10.44
N ILE A 431 1.74 26.75 10.39
CA ILE A 431 0.91 27.09 9.24
C ILE A 431 -0.13 28.13 9.61
N PHE A 432 -0.46 29.00 8.68
CA PHE A 432 -1.52 29.99 8.80
C PHE A 432 -2.63 29.69 7.81
N THR A 433 -3.88 29.72 8.28
CA THR A 433 -5.05 29.37 7.46
C THR A 433 -6.23 30.30 7.76
N ASN A 434 -7.18 30.30 6.82
CA ASN A 434 -8.57 30.67 7.10
C ASN A 434 -9.42 29.37 7.19
N VAL A 435 -10.73 29.48 7.10
CA VAL A 435 -11.67 28.34 7.23
C VAL A 435 -11.56 27.30 6.12
N SER A 436 -10.94 27.62 4.98
CA SER A 436 -10.99 26.79 3.78
C SER A 436 -9.68 26.67 2.99
N GLN A 437 -8.65 27.43 3.35
CA GLN A 437 -7.37 27.38 2.63
C GLN A 437 -6.19 27.77 3.50
N THR A 438 -5.02 27.31 3.11
CA THR A 438 -3.74 27.80 3.62
C THR A 438 -3.48 29.22 3.11
N LEU A 439 -2.93 30.05 3.98
CA LEU A 439 -2.45 31.39 3.65
C LEU A 439 -0.92 31.42 3.58
N ALA A 440 -0.26 30.68 4.48
CA ALA A 440 1.18 30.48 4.44
C ALA A 440 1.60 29.24 5.23
N ILE A 441 2.73 28.64 4.84
CA ILE A 441 3.31 27.45 5.46
C ILE A 441 4.80 27.69 5.71
N GLY A 442 5.21 27.60 6.97
CA GLY A 442 6.61 27.51 7.37
C GLY A 442 6.91 26.08 7.76
N ALA A 443 7.64 25.35 6.91
CA ALA A 443 7.88 23.92 7.03
C ALA A 443 9.36 23.61 7.24
N GLY A 444 9.66 22.52 8.00
CA GLY A 444 10.99 21.91 8.07
C GLY A 444 12.07 22.79 8.68
N GLN A 445 11.72 23.64 9.64
CA GLN A 445 12.67 24.56 10.25
C GLN A 445 13.27 23.99 11.55
N MET A 446 14.54 24.36 11.86
CA MET A 446 15.20 23.91 13.06
C MET A 446 14.62 24.58 14.32
N SER A 447 14.05 25.77 14.20
CA SER A 447 13.34 26.42 15.28
C SER A 447 11.89 26.75 14.91
N ARG A 448 11.03 26.86 15.92
CA ARG A 448 9.62 27.16 15.71
C ARG A 448 9.38 28.62 15.31
N VAL A 449 10.16 29.53 15.86
CA VAL A 449 10.14 30.95 15.48
C VAL A 449 10.56 31.14 14.02
N ASP A 450 11.53 30.37 13.53
CA ASP A 450 11.91 30.41 12.10
C ASP A 450 10.78 29.90 11.21
N ALA A 451 10.05 28.87 11.63
CA ALA A 451 8.88 28.40 10.89
C ALA A 451 7.83 29.53 10.73
N VAL A 452 7.56 30.29 11.80
CA VAL A 452 6.68 31.48 11.72
C VAL A 452 7.25 32.51 10.76
N ASN A 453 8.53 32.83 10.85
CA ASN A 453 9.17 33.84 10.01
C ASN A 453 9.18 33.46 8.53
N VAL A 454 9.42 32.18 8.21
CA VAL A 454 9.32 31.66 6.83
C VAL A 454 7.89 31.80 6.29
N ALA A 455 6.88 31.45 7.09
CA ALA A 455 5.49 31.63 6.70
C ALA A 455 5.16 33.12 6.42
N ARG A 456 5.56 34.02 7.32
CA ARG A 456 5.38 35.49 7.12
C ARG A 456 6.06 35.98 5.85
N MET A 457 7.30 35.58 5.61
CA MET A 457 8.05 35.98 4.40
C MET A 457 7.31 35.53 3.12
N LYS A 458 6.76 34.31 3.11
CA LYS A 458 6.01 33.78 1.95
C LYS A 458 4.68 34.46 1.72
N ALA A 459 3.97 34.78 2.79
CA ALA A 459 2.67 35.42 2.72
C ALA A 459 2.73 36.89 2.25
N GLY A 460 3.84 37.58 2.53
CA GLY A 460 3.94 39.01 2.34
C GLY A 460 3.21 39.81 3.43
N ASN A 461 3.29 41.15 3.31
CA ASN A 461 2.73 42.04 4.32
C ASN A 461 1.20 41.97 4.37
N ASP A 462 0.64 41.94 5.58
CA ASP A 462 -0.80 42.00 5.92
C ASP A 462 -1.68 40.84 5.45
N SER A 463 -1.16 39.86 4.70
CA SER A 463 -1.97 38.73 4.18
C SER A 463 -2.36 37.71 5.24
N LEU A 464 -1.72 37.73 6.42
CA LEU A 464 -2.01 36.80 7.56
C LEU A 464 -2.94 37.41 8.59
N ARG A 465 -3.34 38.68 8.45
CA ARG A 465 -4.23 39.38 9.39
C ARG A 465 -5.60 38.68 9.47
N GLY A 466 -6.02 38.33 10.69
CA GLY A 466 -7.28 37.63 10.94
C GLY A 466 -7.22 36.09 10.68
N SER A 467 -6.06 35.56 10.39
CA SER A 467 -5.86 34.09 10.25
C SER A 467 -5.88 33.38 11.59
N VAL A 468 -5.84 32.05 11.52
CA VAL A 468 -5.45 31.19 12.65
C VAL A 468 -4.13 30.52 12.35
N ALA A 469 -3.37 30.16 13.42
CA ALA A 469 -2.14 29.42 13.28
C ALA A 469 -2.26 28.02 13.90
N ALA A 470 -1.61 27.02 13.28
CA ALA A 470 -1.42 25.69 13.87
C ALA A 470 0.06 25.36 13.94
N SER A 471 0.47 24.74 15.05
CA SER A 471 1.83 24.29 15.28
C SER A 471 1.87 22.81 15.59
N ASP A 472 2.68 22.03 14.90
CA ASP A 472 2.78 20.57 15.01
C ASP A 472 3.22 20.07 16.40
N ALA A 473 3.84 20.93 17.20
CA ALA A 473 4.20 20.69 18.59
C ALA A 473 4.06 21.98 19.42
N PHE A 474 4.34 21.90 20.72
CA PHE A 474 4.24 23.04 21.62
C PHE A 474 5.24 24.16 21.30
N PHE A 475 4.92 25.38 21.64
CA PHE A 475 5.88 26.49 21.66
C PHE A 475 6.80 26.37 22.89
N PRO A 476 8.13 26.23 22.70
CA PRO A 476 9.03 26.06 23.84
C PRO A 476 9.22 27.37 24.65
N PHE A 477 9.03 28.51 24.01
CA PHE A 477 9.15 29.87 24.55
C PHE A 477 8.09 30.77 23.92
N ARG A 478 7.86 31.93 24.53
CA ARG A 478 6.87 32.90 24.05
C ARG A 478 7.23 33.53 22.71
N ASP A 479 8.49 33.59 22.32
CA ASP A 479 8.99 34.25 21.09
C ASP A 479 8.30 33.75 19.82
N GLY A 480 8.08 32.46 19.71
CA GLY A 480 7.34 31.85 18.58
C GLY A 480 5.87 32.29 18.56
N LEU A 481 5.25 32.40 19.73
CA LEU A 481 3.86 32.87 19.84
C LEU A 481 3.75 34.38 19.60
N ASP A 482 4.68 35.18 20.15
CA ASP A 482 4.75 36.61 19.89
C ASP A 482 4.87 36.86 18.37
N ALA A 483 5.71 36.10 17.66
CA ALA A 483 5.82 36.17 16.21
C ALA A 483 4.52 35.79 15.46
N VAL A 484 3.74 34.83 15.98
CA VAL A 484 2.43 34.47 15.43
C VAL A 484 1.42 35.61 15.61
N ALA A 485 1.42 36.24 16.79
CA ALA A 485 0.58 37.41 17.07
C ALA A 485 0.94 38.58 16.18
N ASP A 486 2.24 38.88 16.04
CA ASP A 486 2.77 39.94 15.17
C ASP A 486 2.47 39.70 13.68
N ALA A 487 2.30 38.44 13.27
CA ALA A 487 1.86 38.07 11.94
C ALA A 487 0.36 38.42 11.70
N GLY A 488 -0.40 38.67 12.77
CA GLY A 488 -1.81 39.06 12.72
C GLY A 488 -2.79 37.90 12.88
N ALA A 489 -2.34 36.74 13.34
CA ALA A 489 -3.23 35.63 13.71
C ALA A 489 -4.10 36.03 14.91
N THR A 490 -5.34 35.49 14.97
CA THR A 490 -6.29 35.74 16.05
C THR A 490 -6.47 34.54 16.96
N ALA A 491 -6.15 33.36 16.51
CA ALA A 491 -6.20 32.14 17.31
C ALA A 491 -5.06 31.17 16.94
N VAL A 492 -4.73 30.32 17.90
CA VAL A 492 -3.63 29.33 17.78
C VAL A 492 -4.08 27.97 18.29
N VAL A 493 -3.71 26.92 17.56
CA VAL A 493 -3.85 25.54 18.02
C VAL A 493 -2.48 24.88 18.10
N GLN A 494 -2.22 24.19 19.21
CA GLN A 494 -1.00 23.42 19.49
C GLN A 494 -1.28 22.29 20.47
N PRO A 495 -0.38 21.30 20.67
CA PRO A 495 -0.61 20.21 21.60
C PRO A 495 -0.55 20.61 23.09
N GLY A 496 0.24 21.63 23.45
CA GLY A 496 0.62 21.89 24.85
C GLY A 496 1.64 20.86 25.35
N GLY A 497 1.94 20.91 26.67
CA GLY A 497 2.86 19.98 27.33
C GLY A 497 4.28 20.50 27.49
N SER A 498 4.52 21.79 27.26
CA SER A 498 5.77 22.47 27.58
C SER A 498 5.85 22.82 29.08
N MET A 499 7.05 22.78 29.64
CA MET A 499 7.31 23.37 30.97
C MET A 499 7.04 24.89 31.00
N LYS A 500 6.99 25.52 29.83
CA LYS A 500 6.76 26.95 29.63
C LYS A 500 5.32 27.28 29.19
N ASP A 501 4.39 26.33 29.24
CA ASP A 501 2.99 26.56 28.83
C ASP A 501 2.38 27.79 29.52
N ALA A 502 2.63 27.97 30.82
CA ALA A 502 2.10 29.13 31.55
C ALA A 502 2.61 30.47 30.98
N GLU A 503 3.88 30.56 30.55
CA GLU A 503 4.47 31.73 29.93
C GLU A 503 3.86 31.99 28.54
N VAL A 504 3.67 30.93 27.75
CA VAL A 504 3.11 30.98 26.39
C VAL A 504 1.62 31.35 26.43
N ILE A 505 0.87 30.81 27.41
CA ILE A 505 -0.55 31.17 27.63
C ILE A 505 -0.68 32.65 28.03
N ALA A 506 0.18 33.12 28.95
CA ALA A 506 0.18 34.53 29.37
C ALA A 506 0.45 35.46 28.17
N ALA A 507 1.41 35.12 27.31
CA ALA A 507 1.67 35.88 26.09
C ALA A 507 0.47 35.87 25.13
N ALA A 508 -0.24 34.72 24.97
CA ALA A 508 -1.45 34.66 24.17
C ALA A 508 -2.57 35.57 24.72
N ASP A 509 -2.73 35.60 26.06
CA ASP A 509 -3.69 36.51 26.72
C ASP A 509 -3.29 38.00 26.55
N GLU A 510 -1.99 38.33 26.65
CA GLU A 510 -1.47 39.66 26.41
C GLU A 510 -1.79 40.17 24.99
N HIS A 511 -1.65 39.30 23.97
CA HIS A 511 -1.97 39.62 22.59
C HIS A 511 -3.47 39.46 22.25
N GLY A 512 -4.32 39.03 23.18
CA GLY A 512 -5.73 38.79 22.96
C GLY A 512 -6.03 37.61 22.02
N LEU A 513 -5.12 36.67 21.89
CA LEU A 513 -5.30 35.45 21.11
C LEU A 513 -6.22 34.46 21.83
N ALA A 514 -6.96 33.63 21.08
CA ALA A 514 -7.49 32.38 21.61
C ALA A 514 -6.48 31.25 21.38
N MET A 515 -6.24 30.43 22.41
CA MET A 515 -5.34 29.28 22.28
C MET A 515 -6.03 27.99 22.69
N VAL A 516 -5.87 26.98 21.85
CA VAL A 516 -6.43 25.64 22.06
C VAL A 516 -5.31 24.60 22.14
N PHE A 517 -5.38 23.75 23.16
CA PHE A 517 -4.51 22.58 23.31
C PHE A 517 -5.25 21.32 22.85
N THR A 518 -4.58 20.53 21.99
CA THR A 518 -5.09 19.24 21.48
C THR A 518 -4.62 18.04 22.29
N GLY A 519 -3.56 18.18 23.10
CA GLY A 519 -2.93 17.09 23.83
C GLY A 519 -2.16 16.09 22.98
N ARG A 520 -2.13 16.24 21.64
CA ARG A 520 -1.41 15.36 20.70
C ARG A 520 -0.46 16.15 19.81
N ARG A 521 0.75 15.62 19.65
CA ARG A 521 1.79 16.16 18.78
C ARG A 521 1.82 15.35 17.48
N HIS A 522 2.05 16.02 16.35
CA HIS A 522 2.15 15.42 15.02
C HIS A 522 3.49 15.77 14.35
N PHE A 523 4.57 15.17 14.82
CA PHE A 523 5.87 15.33 14.15
C PHE A 523 5.96 14.49 12.89
N ARG A 524 6.47 15.11 11.83
CA ARG A 524 6.80 14.44 10.56
C ARG A 524 8.21 14.83 10.12
N HIS A 525 9.06 13.84 9.90
CA HIS A 525 10.46 14.02 9.44
C HIS A 525 10.69 13.42 8.06
#